data_46108b1d90d2d7c13d3de7a6a731da90
#
_entry.id   46108b1d90d2d7c13d3de7a6a731da90
#
_cell.length_a   1.000
_cell.length_b   1.000
_cell.length_c   1.000
_cell.angle_alpha   90.00
_cell.angle_beta   90.00
_cell.angle_gamma   90.00
#
_symmetry.space_group_name_H-M   'P 1'
#
loop_
_entity.id
_entity.type
_entity.pdbx_description
1 polymer ?
#
loop_
_entity_poly.entity_id
_entity_poly.type
_entity_poly.pdbx_seq_one_letter_code
_entity_poly.pdbx_strand_id
1 'polypeptide(L)'
;MASIRELESLRWDLRQNCVDIIMAGGGGHIGGDMSVIDALMVLYKNHLNITPETASDPDRDRFVLSKGHAMEAYYAILCEGGFLDLEDVTSRFSTFESPYTGHPNNKLPDRKSTRLNSSHARLS
;
A
#
# COMPACT_ATOMS: atom_id res chain seq x y z
N MET A 1 9.90 -10.49 13.42
CA MET A 1 10.70 -9.59 12.55
C MET A 1 11.32 -10.39 11.42
N ALA A 2 11.20 -9.91 10.22
CA ALA A 2 11.73 -10.61 9.05
C ALA A 2 13.24 -10.40 8.94
N SER A 3 13.95 -11.45 8.55
CA SER A 3 15.40 -11.38 8.33
C SER A 3 15.69 -10.67 7.01
N ILE A 4 16.95 -10.26 6.83
CA ILE A 4 17.34 -9.62 5.56
C ILE A 4 17.11 -10.56 4.39
N ARG A 5 17.41 -11.85 4.56
CA ARG A 5 17.19 -12.82 3.50
C ARG A 5 15.69 -12.94 3.14
N GLU A 6 14.84 -12.96 4.15
CA GLU A 6 13.40 -13.00 3.93
C GLU A 6 12.91 -11.75 3.20
N LEU A 7 13.43 -10.59 3.58
CA LEU A 7 13.06 -9.34 2.93
C LEU A 7 13.54 -9.29 1.48
N GLU A 8 14.74 -9.79 1.22
CA GLU A 8 15.25 -9.81 -0.15
C GLU A 8 14.39 -10.70 -1.06
N SER A 9 13.92 -11.81 -0.53
CA SER A 9 13.02 -12.67 -1.29
C SER A 9 11.66 -12.01 -1.48
N LEU A 10 11.13 -11.43 -0.42
CA LEU A 10 9.82 -10.78 -0.46
C LEU A 10 9.80 -9.60 -1.42
N ARG A 11 10.92 -8.90 -1.57
CA ARG A 11 11.02 -7.75 -2.46
C ARG A 11 10.54 -8.08 -3.88
N TRP A 12 10.95 -9.22 -4.38
CA TRP A 12 10.58 -9.60 -5.75
C TRP A 12 9.10 -9.95 -5.87
N ASP A 13 8.54 -10.59 -4.84
CA ASP A 13 7.12 -10.87 -4.82
C ASP A 13 6.29 -9.59 -4.79
N LEU A 14 6.73 -8.62 -3.99
CA LEU A 14 6.03 -7.35 -3.90
C LEU A 14 6.10 -6.57 -5.22
N ARG A 15 7.26 -6.60 -5.88
CA ARG A 15 7.40 -5.95 -7.17
C ARG A 15 6.51 -6.60 -8.22
N GLN A 16 6.42 -7.94 -8.19
CA GLN A 16 5.53 -8.63 -9.11
C GLN A 16 4.08 -8.28 -8.85
N ASN A 17 3.67 -8.25 -7.59
CA ASN A 17 2.30 -7.88 -7.23
C ASN A 17 2.00 -6.44 -7.63
N CYS A 18 2.96 -5.55 -7.46
CA CYS A 18 2.81 -4.16 -7.85
C CYS A 18 2.59 -4.03 -9.36
N VAL A 19 3.37 -4.76 -10.14
CA VAL A 19 3.21 -4.78 -11.60
C VAL A 19 1.85 -5.35 -11.99
N ASP A 20 1.41 -6.39 -11.30
CA ASP A 20 0.10 -6.99 -11.58
C ASP A 20 -1.02 -5.98 -11.33
N ILE A 21 -0.92 -5.18 -10.28
CA ILE A 21 -1.91 -4.15 -9.99
C ILE A 21 -1.88 -3.06 -11.07
N ILE A 22 -0.68 -2.64 -11.47
CA ILE A 22 -0.53 -1.64 -12.52
C ILE A 22 -1.15 -2.11 -13.82
N MET A 23 -0.86 -3.34 -14.20
CA MET A 23 -1.39 -3.92 -15.44
C MET A 23 -2.91 -4.04 -15.38
N ALA A 24 -3.44 -4.43 -14.24
CA ALA A 24 -4.89 -4.55 -14.07
C ALA A 24 -5.60 -3.21 -14.25
N GLY A 25 -4.95 -2.14 -13.82
CA GLY A 25 -5.52 -0.80 -13.93
C GLY A 25 -5.26 -0.11 -15.25
N GLY A 26 -4.52 -0.74 -16.15
CA GLY A 26 -4.23 -0.17 -17.45
C GLY A 26 -3.10 0.83 -17.47
N GLY A 27 -2.35 0.94 -16.38
CA GLY A 27 -1.21 1.84 -16.27
C GLY A 27 -1.05 2.38 -14.87
N GLY A 28 0.07 3.02 -14.62
CA GLY A 28 0.35 3.58 -13.31
C GLY A 28 1.71 4.26 -13.28
N HIS A 29 2.15 4.60 -12.08
CA HIS A 29 3.38 5.35 -11.88
C HIS A 29 4.51 4.41 -11.43
N ILE A 30 4.96 3.57 -12.36
CA ILE A 30 5.84 2.46 -12.01
C ILE A 30 7.14 2.92 -11.36
N GLY A 31 7.72 4.03 -11.82
CA GLY A 31 8.96 4.54 -11.24
C GLY A 31 8.80 4.90 -9.78
N GLY A 32 7.73 5.60 -9.44
CA GLY A 32 7.44 5.96 -8.06
C GLY A 32 7.15 4.75 -7.20
N ASP A 33 6.42 3.79 -7.77
CA ASP A 33 6.12 2.55 -7.05
C ASP A 33 7.37 1.76 -6.73
N MET A 34 8.22 1.54 -7.72
CA MET A 34 9.43 0.72 -7.53
C MET A 34 10.41 1.38 -6.57
N SER A 35 10.44 2.71 -6.52
CA SER A 35 11.38 3.41 -5.65
C SER A 35 10.97 3.37 -4.18
N VAL A 36 9.70 3.12 -3.86
CA VAL A 36 9.23 3.15 -2.48
C VAL A 36 9.00 1.76 -1.89
N ILE A 37 9.01 0.74 -2.73
CA ILE A 37 8.57 -0.59 -2.31
C ILE A 37 9.45 -1.18 -1.20
N ASP A 38 10.76 -0.96 -1.28
CA ASP A 38 11.68 -1.50 -0.27
C ASP A 38 11.43 -0.82 1.09
N ALA A 39 11.21 0.49 1.08
CA ALA A 39 10.92 1.21 2.32
C ALA A 39 9.60 0.74 2.95
N LEU A 40 8.57 0.57 2.14
CA LEU A 40 7.29 0.07 2.62
C LEU A 40 7.44 -1.33 3.22
N MET A 41 8.20 -2.18 2.55
CA MET A 41 8.42 -3.54 3.02
C MET A 41 9.08 -3.56 4.39
N VAL A 42 10.15 -2.78 4.56
CA VAL A 42 10.86 -2.75 5.84
C VAL A 42 9.97 -2.17 6.93
N LEU A 43 9.23 -1.11 6.64
CA LEU A 43 8.34 -0.51 7.62
C LEU A 43 7.27 -1.49 8.09
N TYR A 44 6.56 -2.11 7.16
CA TYR A 44 5.42 -2.97 7.52
C TYR A 44 5.86 -4.31 8.10
N LYS A 45 7.02 -4.83 7.72
CA LYS A 45 7.47 -6.11 8.23
C LYS A 45 8.22 -6.00 9.55
N ASN A 46 8.97 -4.91 9.76
CA ASN A 46 9.90 -4.84 10.87
C ASN A 46 9.72 -3.69 11.84
N HIS A 47 8.92 -2.68 11.50
CA HIS A 47 8.88 -1.47 12.34
C HIS A 47 7.48 -1.06 12.78
N LEU A 48 6.50 -1.09 11.89
CA LEU A 48 5.17 -0.62 12.24
C LEU A 48 4.43 -1.62 13.12
N ASN A 49 3.83 -1.10 14.17
CA ASN A 49 3.00 -1.90 15.06
C ASN A 49 1.55 -1.81 14.59
N ILE A 50 1.25 -2.56 13.54
CA ILE A 50 -0.10 -2.61 12.99
C ILE A 50 -0.31 -3.96 12.31
N THR A 51 -1.50 -4.53 12.52
CA THR A 51 -1.92 -5.76 11.88
C THR A 51 -3.35 -5.57 11.39
N PRO A 52 -3.86 -6.47 10.53
CA PRO A 52 -5.26 -6.35 10.13
C PRO A 52 -6.22 -6.30 11.31
N GLU A 53 -5.91 -7.05 12.38
CA GLU A 53 -6.76 -7.07 13.56
C GLU A 53 -6.73 -5.77 14.35
N THR A 54 -5.62 -5.03 14.28
CA THR A 54 -5.48 -3.77 15.02
C THR A 54 -5.62 -2.55 14.13
N ALA A 55 -6.04 -2.72 12.89
CA ALA A 55 -6.10 -1.61 11.93
C ALA A 55 -7.02 -0.47 12.36
N SER A 56 -7.98 -0.76 13.24
CA SER A 56 -8.90 0.26 13.77
C SER A 56 -8.58 0.68 15.20
N ASP A 57 -7.52 0.13 15.78
CA ASP A 57 -7.12 0.45 17.14
C ASP A 57 -6.56 1.87 17.18
N PRO A 58 -7.06 2.74 18.09
CA PRO A 58 -6.52 4.10 18.18
C PRO A 58 -5.04 4.16 18.56
N ASP A 59 -4.52 3.11 19.18
CA ASP A 59 -3.12 3.06 19.60
C ASP A 59 -2.19 2.46 18.54
N ARG A 60 -2.70 2.11 17.37
CA ARG A 60 -1.87 1.53 16.32
C ARG A 60 -0.92 2.54 15.72
N ASP A 61 0.16 2.06 15.13
CA ASP A 61 1.01 2.92 14.32
C ASP A 61 0.26 3.36 13.06
N ARG A 62 0.57 4.56 12.61
CA ARG A 62 -0.09 5.12 11.43
C ARG A 62 0.94 5.44 10.38
N PHE A 63 0.61 5.12 9.15
CA PHE A 63 1.45 5.42 8.00
C PHE A 63 0.71 6.37 7.07
N VAL A 64 1.40 7.41 6.64
CA VAL A 64 0.85 8.38 5.69
C VAL A 64 1.76 8.40 4.47
N LEU A 65 1.18 8.09 3.32
CA LEU A 65 1.92 8.07 2.06
C LEU A 65 1.86 9.45 1.43
N SER A 66 2.94 10.22 1.60
CA SER A 66 3.03 11.55 1.00
C SER A 66 3.19 11.49 -0.50
N LYS A 67 3.78 10.41 -0.99
CA LYS A 67 4.00 10.15 -2.40
C LYS A 67 2.72 9.56 -2.98
N GLY A 68 1.74 10.43 -3.21
CA GLY A 68 0.39 10.00 -3.53
C GLY A 68 0.24 9.19 -4.80
N HIS A 69 1.20 9.27 -5.71
CA HIS A 69 1.16 8.54 -6.97
C HIS A 69 1.87 7.18 -6.89
N ALA A 70 2.11 6.66 -5.68
CA ALA A 70 2.73 5.35 -5.48
C ALA A 70 1.76 4.40 -4.80
N MET A 71 0.48 4.48 -5.16
CA MET A 71 -0.53 3.66 -4.49
C MET A 71 -0.43 2.18 -4.83
N GLU A 72 0.05 1.84 -6.01
CA GLU A 72 0.16 0.43 -6.38
C GLU A 72 1.13 -0.31 -5.46
N ALA A 73 2.26 0.33 -5.11
CA ALA A 73 3.19 -0.25 -4.15
C ALA A 73 2.56 -0.36 -2.77
N TYR A 74 1.79 0.64 -2.38
CA TYR A 74 1.12 0.64 -1.09
C TYR A 74 0.09 -0.50 -1.04
N TYR A 75 -0.70 -0.68 -2.09
CA TYR A 75 -1.63 -1.79 -2.15
C TYR A 75 -0.90 -3.14 -2.10
N ALA A 76 0.24 -3.25 -2.77
CA ALA A 76 1.00 -4.50 -2.74
C ALA A 76 1.43 -4.88 -1.34
N ILE A 77 1.93 -3.91 -0.55
CA ILE A 77 2.36 -4.23 0.81
C ILE A 77 1.15 -4.51 1.72
N LEU A 78 0.02 -3.83 1.51
CA LEU A 78 -1.17 -4.10 2.29
C LEU A 78 -1.72 -5.50 2.00
N CYS A 79 -1.64 -5.94 0.74
CA CYS A 79 -2.06 -7.29 0.40
C CYS A 79 -1.14 -8.32 1.05
N GLU A 80 0.16 -8.08 1.05
CA GLU A 80 1.10 -9.00 1.66
C GLU A 80 0.86 -9.12 3.16
N GLY A 81 0.50 -8.02 3.80
CA GLY A 81 0.25 -8.01 5.23
C GLY A 81 -1.13 -8.53 5.63
N GLY A 82 -1.96 -8.88 4.68
CA GLY A 82 -3.29 -9.38 4.98
C GLY A 82 -4.37 -8.32 5.17
N PHE A 83 -4.04 -7.04 4.94
CA PHE A 83 -5.03 -5.97 5.07
C PHE A 83 -6.00 -5.94 3.91
N LEU A 84 -5.56 -6.38 2.74
CA LEU A 84 -6.36 -6.40 1.52
C LEU A 84 -6.17 -7.74 0.83
N ASP A 85 -7.11 -8.08 -0.06
CA ASP A 85 -7.03 -9.27 -0.88
C ASP A 85 -6.49 -8.88 -2.26
N LEU A 86 -5.40 -9.50 -2.68
CA LEU A 86 -4.75 -9.16 -3.95
C LEU A 86 -5.69 -9.35 -5.13
N GLU A 87 -6.46 -10.43 -5.12
CA GLU A 87 -7.40 -10.69 -6.22
C GLU A 87 -8.46 -9.59 -6.30
N ASP A 88 -8.96 -9.15 -5.16
CA ASP A 88 -9.94 -8.07 -5.12
C ASP A 88 -9.34 -6.76 -5.64
N VAL A 89 -8.11 -6.46 -5.22
CA VAL A 89 -7.44 -5.24 -5.66
C VAL A 89 -7.22 -5.27 -7.17
N THR A 90 -6.67 -6.36 -7.70
CA THR A 90 -6.36 -6.43 -9.13
C THR A 90 -7.61 -6.41 -9.99
N SER A 91 -8.71 -6.99 -9.51
CA SER A 91 -9.95 -7.02 -10.30
C SER A 91 -10.68 -5.67 -10.27
N ARG A 92 -10.42 -4.82 -9.28
CA ARG A 92 -11.17 -3.58 -9.09
C ARG A 92 -10.35 -2.31 -9.12
N PHE A 93 -9.03 -2.41 -9.29
CA PHE A 93 -8.17 -1.23 -9.25
C PHE A 93 -8.57 -0.24 -10.35
N SER A 94 -8.80 0.99 -9.95
CA SER A 94 -9.19 2.09 -10.84
C SER A 94 -10.50 1.88 -11.57
N THR A 95 -11.33 0.94 -11.14
CA THR A 95 -12.66 0.78 -11.71
C THR A 95 -13.63 1.77 -11.08
N PHE A 96 -14.80 1.94 -11.72
CA PHE A 96 -15.80 2.89 -11.24
C PHE A 96 -16.26 2.52 -9.83
N GLU A 97 -16.29 3.50 -8.96
CA GLU A 97 -16.70 3.35 -7.56
C GLU A 97 -15.85 2.39 -6.73
N SER A 98 -14.68 2.02 -7.22
CA SER A 98 -13.77 1.18 -6.46
C SER A 98 -13.10 1.98 -5.34
N PRO A 99 -12.85 1.36 -4.15
CA PRO A 99 -12.04 2.00 -3.13
C PRO A 99 -10.56 2.04 -3.49
N TYR A 100 -10.13 1.26 -4.49
CA TYR A 100 -8.72 1.16 -4.88
C TYR A 100 -8.43 2.14 -5.99
N THR A 101 -8.02 3.34 -5.61
CA THR A 101 -7.75 4.41 -6.56
C THR A 101 -6.26 4.67 -6.67
N GLY A 102 -5.86 5.45 -7.65
CA GLY A 102 -4.47 5.79 -7.86
C GLY A 102 -3.89 6.78 -6.85
N HIS A 103 -4.71 7.28 -5.94
CA HIS A 103 -4.28 8.20 -4.89
C HIS A 103 -4.81 7.75 -3.54
N PRO A 104 -4.12 8.10 -2.45
CA PRO A 104 -4.55 7.69 -1.10
C PRO A 104 -5.92 8.24 -0.74
N ASN A 105 -6.66 7.47 0.00
CA ASN A 105 -7.92 7.92 0.59
C ASN A 105 -8.10 7.19 1.91
N ASN A 106 -9.11 7.57 2.69
CA ASN A 106 -9.31 7.01 4.02
C ASN A 106 -10.35 5.89 4.05
N LYS A 107 -10.66 5.30 2.89
CA LYS A 107 -11.64 4.22 2.82
C LYS A 107 -11.04 2.85 3.07
N LEU A 108 -9.71 2.73 3.01
CA LEU A 108 -9.03 1.46 3.23
C LEU A 108 -8.88 1.21 4.73
N PRO A 109 -8.83 -0.08 5.14
CA PRO A 109 -8.84 -0.42 6.58
C PRO A 109 -7.77 0.25 7.40
N ASP A 110 -6.52 0.32 6.92
CA ASP A 110 -5.45 0.89 7.71
C ASP A 110 -5.46 2.41 7.70
N ARG A 111 -6.37 3.02 6.96
CA ARG A 111 -6.44 4.47 6.83
C ARG A 111 -7.73 5.07 7.36
N LYS A 112 -8.59 4.27 7.94
CA LYS A 112 -9.90 4.72 8.37
C LYS A 112 -9.84 5.90 9.33
N SER A 113 -8.90 5.90 10.25
CA SER A 113 -8.78 6.99 11.21
C SER A 113 -7.55 7.84 10.95
N THR A 114 -6.96 7.72 9.78
CA THR A 114 -5.76 8.46 9.42
C THR A 114 -6.17 9.70 8.63
N ARG A 115 -5.55 10.81 8.95
CA ARG A 115 -5.78 12.02 8.19
C ARG A 115 -5.23 11.87 6.80
N LEU A 116 -5.75 12.68 5.89
CA LEU A 116 -5.21 12.72 4.54
C LEU A 116 -3.75 13.07 4.57
N ASN A 117 -3.00 12.52 3.66
CA ASN A 117 -1.58 12.82 3.60
C ASN A 117 -1.35 14.21 3.02
N SER A 118 -0.11 14.65 3.07
CA SER A 118 0.24 16.01 2.67
C SER A 118 -0.02 16.29 1.19
N SER A 119 0.01 15.27 0.36
CA SER A 119 -0.24 15.48 -1.07
C SER A 119 -1.67 15.87 -1.32
N HIS A 120 -2.59 15.49 -0.45
CA HIS A 120 -3.96 15.94 -0.52
C HIS A 120 -4.15 17.31 0.07
N ALA A 121 -3.44 17.56 1.15
CA ALA A 121 -3.61 18.80 1.87
C ALA A 121 -3.30 19.99 1.00
N ARG A 122 -2.47 19.79 0.09
CA ARG A 122 -2.11 20.85 -0.79
C ARG A 122 -2.66 20.75 -2.14
N LEU A 123 -2.93 19.92 -2.41
CA LEU A 123 -3.05 19.78 -3.68
C LEU A 123 -3.59 20.23 -4.31
N SER A 124 -3.20 20.25 -3.74
CA SER A 124 -3.22 20.29 -4.04
C SER A 124 -3.14 20.08 -4.59
#